data_7cd8723ac524a8b7e55c358890207640
#
_entry.id   7cd8723ac524a8b7e55c358890207640
#
_cell.length_a   1.000
_cell.length_b   1.000
_cell.length_c   1.000
_cell.angle_alpha   90.00
_cell.angle_beta   90.00
_cell.angle_gamma   90.00
#
_symmetry.space_group_name_H-M   'P 1'
#
loop_
_entity.id
_entity.type
_entity.pdbx_description
1 polymer ?
#
loop_
_entity_poly.entity_id
_entity_poly.type
_entity_poly.pdbx_seq_one_letter_code
_entity_poly.pdbx_strand_id
1 'polypeptide(L)'
;MYLLFDADQTIWDFNETERISLSLLFSSLGLPDTQETKDAYMTGNLWCWDAFEKGIITLEELEEKRMSLFFQNLGRKDLNASRAAEAYATYLSENGILLKGAREMLESLSSYPKALITNGIAKVQRGRLRDTDSEKYFTHIFISQEIGVQ
;
A
#
# COMPACT_ATOMS: atom_id res chain seq x y z
N MET A 1 -15.29 -7.77 -24.32
CA MET A 1 -15.54 -7.79 -22.86
C MET A 1 -14.22 -7.51 -22.17
N TYR A 2 -14.16 -6.52 -21.29
CA TYR A 2 -13.01 -6.23 -20.43
C TYR A 2 -13.20 -6.90 -19.06
N LEU A 3 -12.13 -7.43 -18.49
CA LEU A 3 -12.11 -7.87 -17.11
C LEU A 3 -11.49 -6.76 -16.24
N LEU A 4 -12.18 -6.39 -15.19
CA LEU A 4 -11.74 -5.35 -14.25
C LEU A 4 -11.29 -6.04 -12.95
N PHE A 5 -10.11 -5.68 -12.47
CA PHE A 5 -9.52 -6.22 -11.24
C PHE A 5 -9.23 -5.08 -10.29
N ASP A 6 -9.64 -5.25 -9.05
CA ASP A 6 -9.07 -4.52 -7.93
C ASP A 6 -7.65 -5.04 -7.64
N ALA A 7 -6.85 -4.26 -6.96
CA ALA A 7 -5.44 -4.54 -6.70
C ALA A 7 -5.23 -5.33 -5.40
N ASP A 8 -5.44 -4.66 -4.26
CA ASP A 8 -5.08 -5.15 -2.94
C ASP A 8 -6.05 -6.25 -2.48
N GLN A 9 -5.53 -7.39 -1.99
CA GLN A 9 -6.29 -8.59 -1.62
C GLN A 9 -7.12 -9.22 -2.76
N THR A 10 -6.85 -8.79 -4.00
CA THR A 10 -7.43 -9.41 -5.21
C THR A 10 -6.33 -9.97 -6.11
N ILE A 11 -5.29 -9.20 -6.40
CA ILE A 11 -4.11 -9.60 -7.16
C ILE A 11 -2.89 -9.73 -6.23
N TRP A 12 -2.71 -8.78 -5.32
CA TRP A 12 -1.60 -8.75 -4.36
C TRP A 12 -2.03 -9.12 -2.95
N ASP A 13 -1.18 -9.87 -2.27
CA ASP A 13 -1.25 -10.12 -0.83
C ASP A 13 -0.75 -8.87 -0.09
N PHE A 14 -1.66 -7.91 0.08
CA PHE A 14 -1.33 -6.67 0.79
C PHE A 14 -0.96 -6.92 2.24
N ASN A 15 -1.63 -7.85 2.91
CA ASN A 15 -1.36 -8.15 4.31
C ASN A 15 0.08 -8.59 4.54
N GLU A 16 0.59 -9.48 3.68
CA GLU A 16 1.96 -9.95 3.79
C GLU A 16 2.97 -8.87 3.36
N THR A 17 2.67 -8.11 2.31
CA THR A 17 3.46 -6.93 1.91
C THR A 17 3.54 -5.91 3.05
N GLU A 18 2.43 -5.59 3.70
CA GLU A 18 2.38 -4.65 4.83
C GLU A 18 3.18 -5.17 6.01
N ARG A 19 3.02 -6.45 6.37
CA ARG A 19 3.77 -7.09 7.45
C ARG A 19 5.29 -6.96 7.27
N ILE A 20 5.79 -7.27 6.08
CA ILE A 20 7.22 -7.17 5.75
C ILE A 20 7.67 -5.71 5.79
N SER A 21 6.90 -4.82 5.17
CA SER A 21 7.25 -3.39 5.07
C SER A 21 7.26 -2.71 6.44
N LEU A 22 6.35 -3.08 7.35
CA LEU A 22 6.36 -2.60 8.73
C LEU A 22 7.57 -3.11 9.52
N SER A 23 7.94 -4.38 9.39
CA SER A 23 9.16 -4.92 10.02
C SER A 23 10.42 -4.17 9.57
N LEU A 24 10.52 -3.86 8.27
CA LEU A 24 11.62 -3.07 7.72
C LEU A 24 11.60 -1.63 8.26
N LEU A 25 10.42 -1.01 8.32
CA LEU A 25 10.26 0.33 8.87
C LEU A 25 10.66 0.37 10.34
N PHE A 26 10.17 -0.55 11.17
CA PHE A 26 10.50 -0.60 12.59
C PHE A 26 12.00 -0.78 12.80
N SER A 27 12.63 -1.66 12.05
CA SER A 27 14.09 -1.85 12.08
C SER A 27 14.84 -0.57 11.73
N SER A 28 14.42 0.14 10.67
CA SER A 28 15.06 1.39 10.24
C SER A 28 14.91 2.53 11.25
N LEU A 29 13.85 2.49 12.06
CA LEU A 29 13.57 3.48 13.10
C LEU A 29 14.13 3.09 14.48
N GLY A 30 14.77 1.92 14.60
CA GLY A 30 15.23 1.39 15.88
C GLY A 30 14.08 1.05 16.85
N LEU A 31 12.91 0.67 16.30
CA LEU A 31 11.74 0.26 17.07
C LEU A 31 11.67 -1.27 17.16
N PRO A 32 11.16 -1.83 18.27
CA PRO A 32 10.99 -3.26 18.39
C PRO A 32 9.80 -3.75 17.51
N ASP A 33 9.95 -4.90 16.87
CA ASP A 33 8.85 -5.54 16.12
C ASP A 33 7.97 -6.35 17.09
N THR A 34 7.17 -5.63 17.87
CA THR A 34 6.24 -6.20 18.87
C THR A 34 4.80 -5.93 18.48
N GLN A 35 3.87 -6.67 19.11
CA GLN A 35 2.44 -6.43 18.91
C GLN A 35 2.06 -5.00 19.32
N GLU A 36 2.63 -4.47 20.41
CA GLU A 36 2.39 -3.10 20.86
C GLU A 36 2.76 -2.06 19.78
N THR A 37 3.94 -2.22 19.15
CA THR A 37 4.38 -1.34 18.06
C THR A 37 3.44 -1.43 16.85
N LYS A 38 2.98 -2.65 16.51
CA LYS A 38 2.03 -2.87 15.42
C LYS A 38 0.67 -2.25 15.72
N ASP A 39 0.16 -2.41 16.93
CA ASP A 39 -1.14 -1.86 17.34
C ASP A 39 -1.10 -0.31 17.34
N ALA A 40 0.01 0.29 17.78
CA ALA A 40 0.20 1.73 17.73
C ALA A 40 0.16 2.28 16.30
N TYR A 41 0.76 1.57 15.33
CA TYR A 41 0.67 1.90 13.91
C TYR A 41 -0.75 1.71 13.38
N MET A 42 -1.36 0.53 13.60
CA MET A 42 -2.68 0.19 13.05
C MET A 42 -3.77 1.15 13.50
N THR A 43 -3.74 1.60 14.75
CA THR A 43 -4.71 2.58 15.27
C THR A 43 -4.67 3.88 14.44
N GLY A 44 -3.50 4.41 14.16
CA GLY A 44 -3.33 5.60 13.34
C GLY A 44 -3.68 5.37 11.86
N ASN A 45 -3.28 4.21 11.32
CA ASN A 45 -3.52 3.84 9.93
C ASN A 45 -5.03 3.70 9.63
N LEU A 46 -5.76 2.99 10.47
CA LEU A 46 -7.22 2.81 10.31
C LEU A 46 -7.96 4.15 10.36
N TRP A 47 -7.59 5.04 11.29
CA TRP A 47 -8.17 6.37 11.35
C TRP A 47 -7.89 7.17 10.06
N CYS A 48 -6.68 7.11 9.53
CA CYS A 48 -6.32 7.84 8.32
C CYS A 48 -7.08 7.35 7.09
N TRP A 49 -7.24 6.05 6.91
CA TRP A 49 -8.01 5.51 5.79
C TRP A 49 -9.50 5.85 5.90
N ASP A 50 -10.10 5.75 7.09
CA ASP A 50 -11.50 6.17 7.33
C ASP A 50 -11.70 7.68 7.05
N ALA A 51 -10.75 8.51 7.47
CA ALA A 51 -10.77 9.95 7.20
C ALA A 51 -10.63 10.27 5.70
N PHE A 52 -9.78 9.52 4.99
CA PHE A 52 -9.63 9.66 3.55
C PHE A 52 -10.89 9.24 2.79
N GLU A 53 -11.49 8.10 3.12
CA GLU A 53 -12.74 7.64 2.51
C GLU A 53 -13.91 8.63 2.72
N LYS A 54 -13.91 9.34 3.84
CA LYS A 54 -14.88 10.41 4.15
C LYS A 54 -14.53 11.76 3.52
N GLY A 55 -13.42 11.86 2.79
CA GLY A 55 -12.95 13.12 2.19
C GLY A 55 -12.48 14.17 3.20
N ILE A 56 -12.12 13.76 4.42
CA ILE A 56 -11.62 14.66 5.49
C ILE A 56 -10.16 15.02 5.26
N ILE A 57 -9.36 14.08 4.74
CA ILE A 57 -7.96 14.28 4.38
C ILE A 57 -7.70 13.79 2.96
N THR A 58 -6.68 14.32 2.31
CA THR A 58 -6.20 13.83 1.01
C THR A 58 -5.31 12.60 1.17
N LEU A 59 -5.00 11.92 0.06
CA LEU A 59 -4.10 10.76 0.07
C LEU A 59 -2.66 11.17 0.42
N GLU A 60 -2.23 12.36 -0.02
CA GLU A 60 -0.93 12.94 0.34
C GLU A 60 -0.83 13.24 1.85
N GLU A 61 -1.89 13.81 2.43
CA GLU A 61 -1.95 14.04 3.87
C GLU A 61 -1.98 12.74 4.67
N LEU A 62 -2.61 11.69 4.15
CA LEU A 62 -2.69 10.38 4.78
C LEU A 62 -1.28 9.80 5.05
N GLU A 63 -0.37 9.89 4.08
CA GLU A 63 0.94 9.25 4.19
C GLU A 63 1.73 9.76 5.40
N GLU A 64 1.82 11.07 5.58
CA GLU A 64 2.52 11.67 6.72
C GLU A 64 1.70 11.58 8.02
N LYS A 65 0.38 11.79 7.93
CA LYS A 65 -0.51 11.79 9.08
C LYS A 65 -0.51 10.47 9.83
N ARG A 66 -0.54 9.33 9.11
CA ARG A 66 -0.50 8.02 9.77
C ARG A 66 0.81 7.80 10.54
N MET A 67 1.95 8.28 10.03
CA MET A 67 3.23 8.20 10.75
C MET A 67 3.26 9.13 11.96
N SER A 68 2.69 10.32 11.84
CA SER A 68 2.54 11.25 12.96
C SER A 68 1.71 10.64 14.09
N LEU A 69 0.57 10.01 13.76
CA LEU A 69 -0.29 9.33 14.74
C LEU A 69 0.40 8.10 15.33
N PHE A 70 1.10 7.31 14.51
CA PHE A 70 1.89 6.18 14.96
C PHE A 70 2.90 6.60 16.03
N PHE A 71 3.68 7.65 15.76
CA PHE A 71 4.68 8.15 16.71
C PHE A 71 4.06 8.77 17.96
N GLN A 72 2.93 9.44 17.79
CA GLN A 72 2.15 9.95 18.94
C GLN A 72 1.68 8.80 19.84
N ASN A 73 1.16 7.72 19.27
CA ASN A 73 0.70 6.54 20.01
C ASN A 73 1.85 5.85 20.77
N LEU A 74 3.09 5.91 20.25
CA LEU A 74 4.29 5.40 20.92
C LEU A 74 4.93 6.41 21.88
N GLY A 75 4.45 7.66 21.96
CA GLY A 75 5.11 8.72 22.72
C GLY A 75 6.47 9.16 22.18
N ARG A 76 6.77 8.88 20.90
CA ARG A 76 8.06 9.15 20.23
C ARG A 76 8.00 10.46 19.46
N LYS A 77 8.49 11.54 20.09
CA LYS A 77 8.55 12.90 19.51
C LYS A 77 9.83 13.17 18.73
N ASP A 78 10.78 12.27 18.81
CA ASP A 78 12.12 12.36 18.20
C ASP A 78 12.14 11.83 16.76
N LEU A 79 11.10 11.12 16.32
CA LEU A 79 11.01 10.51 15.00
C LEU A 79 10.37 11.47 13.97
N ASN A 80 10.89 11.43 12.75
CA ASN A 80 10.43 12.28 11.65
C ASN A 80 9.37 11.54 10.81
N ALA A 81 8.12 12.02 10.86
CA ALA A 81 6.97 11.39 10.19
C ALA A 81 7.10 11.41 8.66
N SER A 82 7.58 12.51 8.07
CA SER A 82 7.73 12.62 6.61
C SER A 82 8.76 11.63 6.08
N ARG A 83 9.94 11.52 6.72
CA ARG A 83 10.95 10.52 6.34
C ARG A 83 10.47 9.09 6.53
N ALA A 84 9.73 8.82 7.59
CA ALA A 84 9.15 7.49 7.81
C ALA A 84 8.10 7.15 6.75
N ALA A 85 7.28 8.12 6.33
CA ALA A 85 6.31 7.94 5.26
C ALA A 85 6.99 7.59 3.92
N GLU A 86 8.04 8.32 3.55
CA GLU A 86 8.83 8.03 2.35
C GLU A 86 9.47 6.64 2.38
N ALA A 87 10.08 6.26 3.52
CA ALA A 87 10.68 4.95 3.70
C ALA A 87 9.64 3.84 3.61
N TYR A 88 8.50 4.00 4.27
CA TYR A 88 7.42 3.03 4.25
C TYR A 88 6.81 2.86 2.86
N ALA A 89 6.56 3.94 2.13
CA ALA A 89 6.09 3.87 0.75
C ALA A 89 7.10 3.13 -0.15
N THR A 90 8.40 3.33 0.07
CA THR A 90 9.45 2.61 -0.63
C THR A 90 9.40 1.11 -0.31
N TYR A 91 9.34 0.73 0.97
CA TYR A 91 9.24 -0.68 1.36
C TYR A 91 7.97 -1.36 0.80
N LEU A 92 6.82 -0.68 0.83
CA LEU A 92 5.59 -1.20 0.23
C LEU A 92 5.72 -1.40 -1.29
N SER A 93 6.45 -0.53 -1.98
CA SER A 93 6.64 -0.59 -3.43
C SER A 93 7.62 -1.67 -3.90
N GLU A 94 8.58 -2.04 -3.05
CA GLU A 94 9.67 -2.98 -3.34
C GLU A 94 9.45 -4.39 -2.76
N ASN A 95 8.35 -4.61 -2.04
CA ASN A 95 8.01 -5.91 -1.46
C ASN A 95 6.62 -6.37 -1.92
N GLY A 96 6.37 -6.26 -3.23
CA GLY A 96 5.12 -6.74 -3.83
C GLY A 96 5.04 -8.26 -3.79
N ILE A 97 3.90 -8.80 -3.34
CA ILE A 97 3.63 -10.24 -3.30
C ILE A 97 2.31 -10.49 -4.00
N LEU A 98 2.32 -11.39 -4.99
CA LEU A 98 1.08 -11.85 -5.62
C LEU A 98 0.38 -12.85 -4.69
N LEU A 99 -0.95 -12.77 -4.65
CA LEU A 99 -1.76 -13.82 -4.04
C LEU A 99 -1.48 -15.17 -4.73
N LYS A 100 -1.55 -16.23 -3.96
CA LYS A 100 -1.40 -17.58 -4.50
C LYS A 100 -2.40 -17.84 -5.61
N GLY A 101 -1.91 -18.24 -6.78
CA GLY A 101 -2.73 -18.49 -7.98
C GLY A 101 -3.08 -17.24 -8.81
N ALA A 102 -2.72 -16.04 -8.36
CA ALA A 102 -3.02 -14.80 -9.11
C ALA A 102 -2.31 -14.76 -10.47
N ARG A 103 -1.05 -15.19 -10.52
CA ARG A 103 -0.28 -15.25 -11.78
C ARG A 103 -0.92 -16.23 -12.76
N GLU A 104 -1.19 -17.44 -12.33
CA GLU A 104 -1.80 -18.49 -13.13
C GLU A 104 -3.18 -18.08 -13.63
N MET A 105 -3.98 -17.41 -12.79
CA MET A 105 -5.27 -16.85 -13.18
C MET A 105 -5.10 -15.79 -14.27
N LEU A 106 -4.21 -14.82 -14.11
CA LEU A 106 -3.98 -13.75 -15.08
C LEU A 106 -3.50 -14.29 -16.43
N GLU A 107 -2.67 -15.33 -16.41
CA GLU A 107 -2.18 -16.04 -17.60
C GLU A 107 -3.31 -16.83 -18.29
N SER A 108 -4.14 -17.55 -17.54
CA SER A 108 -5.27 -18.29 -18.09
C SER A 108 -6.30 -17.40 -18.78
N LEU A 109 -6.38 -16.15 -18.37
CA LEU A 109 -7.26 -15.12 -18.92
C LEU A 109 -6.58 -14.28 -20.03
N SER A 110 -5.51 -14.77 -20.65
CA SER A 110 -4.72 -14.03 -21.66
C SER A 110 -5.52 -13.56 -22.88
N SER A 111 -6.57 -14.26 -23.25
CA SER A 111 -7.46 -13.90 -24.37
C SER A 111 -8.39 -12.70 -24.08
N TYR A 112 -8.48 -12.26 -22.83
CA TYR A 112 -9.32 -11.14 -22.44
C TYR A 112 -8.48 -9.90 -22.12
N PRO A 113 -8.84 -8.72 -22.66
CA PRO A 113 -8.21 -7.47 -22.19
C PRO A 113 -8.59 -7.23 -20.74
N LYS A 114 -7.58 -6.87 -19.94
CA LYS A 114 -7.70 -6.68 -18.50
C LYS A 114 -7.36 -5.25 -18.11
N ALA A 115 -8.10 -4.70 -17.16
CA ALA A 115 -7.76 -3.43 -16.52
C ALA A 115 -7.64 -3.62 -15.02
N LEU A 116 -6.62 -2.97 -14.43
CA LEU A 116 -6.45 -2.84 -13.00
C LEU A 116 -7.02 -1.49 -12.56
N ILE A 117 -7.78 -1.49 -11.48
CA ILE A 117 -8.35 -0.28 -10.87
C ILE A 117 -7.99 -0.28 -9.39
N THR A 118 -7.44 0.83 -8.88
CA THR A 118 -7.05 0.91 -7.47
C THR A 118 -7.12 2.33 -6.93
N ASN A 119 -7.50 2.46 -5.66
CA ASN A 119 -7.47 3.70 -4.88
C ASN A 119 -6.19 3.84 -4.03
N GLY A 120 -5.22 2.95 -4.22
CA GLY A 120 -3.96 2.99 -3.50
C GLY A 120 -3.02 4.12 -3.95
N ILE A 121 -1.96 4.32 -3.18
CA ILE A 121 -0.93 5.33 -3.43
C ILE A 121 -0.19 5.00 -4.73
N ALA A 122 -0.15 5.92 -5.68
CA ALA A 122 0.36 5.68 -7.04
C ALA A 122 1.80 5.16 -7.05
N LYS A 123 2.71 5.78 -6.28
CA LYS A 123 4.10 5.33 -6.14
C LYS A 123 4.19 3.86 -5.70
N VAL A 124 3.36 3.47 -4.74
CA VAL A 124 3.32 2.10 -4.20
C VAL A 124 2.78 1.12 -5.25
N GLN A 125 1.66 1.45 -5.87
CA GLN A 125 1.04 0.57 -6.87
C GLN A 125 1.92 0.37 -8.11
N ARG A 126 2.54 1.44 -8.61
CA ARG A 126 3.51 1.37 -9.70
C ARG A 126 4.75 0.56 -9.35
N GLY A 127 5.23 0.70 -8.12
CA GLY A 127 6.35 -0.09 -7.60
C GLY A 127 6.03 -1.58 -7.60
N ARG A 128 4.90 -1.98 -7.02
CA ARG A 128 4.46 -3.38 -6.97
C ARG A 128 4.24 -4.00 -8.33
N LEU A 129 3.66 -3.25 -9.29
CA LEU A 129 3.50 -3.71 -10.67
C LEU A 129 4.84 -4.13 -11.28
N ARG A 130 5.88 -3.31 -11.08
CA ARG A 130 7.24 -3.62 -11.53
C ARG A 130 7.87 -4.77 -10.77
N ASP A 131 7.81 -4.72 -9.44
CA ASP A 131 8.42 -5.69 -8.54
C ASP A 131 7.88 -7.12 -8.77
N THR A 132 6.58 -7.25 -9.02
CA THR A 132 5.93 -8.54 -9.29
C THR A 132 5.91 -8.93 -10.77
N ASP A 133 6.43 -8.09 -11.68
CA ASP A 133 6.34 -8.26 -13.13
C ASP A 133 4.88 -8.51 -13.59
N SER A 134 3.92 -7.84 -12.95
CA SER A 134 2.49 -8.03 -13.22
C SER A 134 1.88 -6.97 -14.15
N GLU A 135 2.58 -5.87 -14.40
CA GLU A 135 2.13 -4.81 -15.30
C GLU A 135 1.77 -5.35 -16.70
N LYS A 136 2.53 -6.30 -17.20
CA LYS A 136 2.36 -6.93 -18.51
C LYS A 136 1.01 -7.63 -18.72
N TYR A 137 0.30 -7.95 -17.66
CA TYR A 137 -1.02 -8.62 -17.76
C TYR A 137 -2.17 -7.65 -18.01
N PHE A 138 -1.96 -6.34 -17.84
CA PHE A 138 -3.02 -5.35 -17.93
C PHE A 138 -2.88 -4.47 -19.17
N THR A 139 -3.97 -4.33 -19.92
CA THR A 139 -4.06 -3.39 -21.05
C THR A 139 -4.16 -1.95 -20.56
N HIS A 140 -4.85 -1.75 -19.43
CA HIS A 140 -5.02 -0.46 -18.79
C HIS A 140 -4.83 -0.58 -17.27
N ILE A 141 -4.26 0.47 -16.68
CA ILE A 141 -4.06 0.58 -15.24
C ILE A 141 -4.58 1.95 -14.83
N PHE A 142 -5.59 1.93 -13.96
CA PHE A 142 -6.24 3.12 -13.42
C PHE A 142 -5.93 3.23 -11.93
N ILE A 143 -5.12 4.20 -11.59
CA ILE A 143 -4.81 4.55 -10.21
C ILE A 143 -5.52 5.89 -9.94
N SER A 144 -6.48 5.92 -9.00
CA SER A 144 -7.33 7.08 -8.76
C SER A 144 -6.54 8.36 -8.49
N GLN A 145 -5.41 8.28 -7.79
CA GLN A 145 -4.51 9.40 -7.55
C GLN A 145 -3.94 9.99 -8.84
N GLU A 146 -3.66 9.18 -9.86
CA GLU A 146 -3.12 9.64 -11.15
C GLU A 146 -4.18 10.28 -12.04
N ILE A 147 -5.41 9.77 -11.98
CA ILE A 147 -6.51 10.24 -12.84
C ILE A 147 -7.39 11.30 -12.16
N GLY A 148 -7.14 11.61 -10.88
CA GLY A 148 -7.83 12.65 -10.13
C GLY A 148 -9.29 12.33 -9.79
N VAL A 149 -9.68 11.06 -9.76
CA VAL A 149 -11.03 10.58 -9.37
C VAL A 149 -10.92 9.37 -8.46
N GLN A 150 -11.88 9.25 -7.53
CA GLN A 150 -12.03 8.09 -6.63
C GLN A 150 -13.30 7.34 -6.95
#